data_cd770384d3f781480c6b1803b9b49695
#
_entry.id   cd770384d3f781480c6b1803b9b49695
#
_cell.length_a   1.000
_cell.length_b   1.000
_cell.length_c   1.000
_cell.angle_alpha   90.00
_cell.angle_beta   90.00
_cell.angle_gamma   90.00
#
_symmetry.space_group_name_H-M   'P 1'
#
loop_
_entity.id
_entity.type
_entity.pdbx_description
1 polymer ?
#
loop_
_entity_poly.entity_id
_entity_poly.type
_entity_poly.pdbx_seq_one_letter_code
_entity_poly.pdbx_strand_id
1 'polypeptide(L)'
;MEELLLSIDAGTQSLRALVFDREGRLLVKKKIEFEPYVPGTPGRAEQDPEVYWRALQAACRDLKARRPELMAAVAGVGITSQRATMVCLDEAGVPLRPAILWLDVRKARPPYRPGLGMRAALGLVGMNEAVMLTQEEGKCNWIMQNEPGTWEKTHKYVEVSGFLTHRLTGSFADSTASLIGHLPFDYKRQAWCKPGALNARLFPVPREKLPDPVAPGEVVARITPEASAATGIPAGIPLVAAGSDKGCETIGMGVVDPTKASLSFGTTATIQTTSPRYFEPLRFMPAYPAPIPGRFNPEVEIFRGYWMITWFKHQFAYEEVREAEARGIVPEAMLDELLRRTPAGGHGLVMQPYWTPMFKMPSAKGAIIGFGDVHDRAHVYRAIIEGLAYGLKDGLRAMERAGRSKVTELAVSGGASQSDEICRITADVFNLPLFRGATYETSGLGAAMVVAAGLGIHPSVEAAVRAMARRDRVFAPDPARAELYDKLYSRVYKKMYGALAPLYEEIRDITNYPERLGRAD
;
A
#
# COMPACT_ATOMS: atom_id res chain seq x y z
N MET A 1 32.67 -4.37 -15.18
CA MET A 1 31.36 -5.07 -15.19
C MET A 1 30.29 -4.04 -14.87
N GLU A 2 29.16 -4.12 -15.50
CA GLU A 2 28.04 -3.23 -15.24
C GLU A 2 27.50 -3.49 -13.82
N GLU A 3 27.32 -2.41 -13.04
CA GLU A 3 26.79 -2.51 -11.67
C GLU A 3 25.28 -2.76 -11.72
N LEU A 4 24.85 -3.89 -11.16
CA LEU A 4 23.45 -4.29 -11.10
C LEU A 4 22.84 -4.04 -9.72
N LEU A 5 21.54 -3.89 -9.68
CA LEU A 5 20.76 -3.52 -8.51
C LEU A 5 19.84 -4.68 -8.13
N LEU A 6 19.97 -5.21 -6.92
CA LEU A 6 19.07 -6.22 -6.39
C LEU A 6 17.99 -5.56 -5.54
N SER A 7 16.75 -5.80 -5.88
CA SER A 7 15.58 -5.39 -5.09
C SER A 7 14.88 -6.61 -4.53
N ILE A 8 14.55 -6.55 -3.24
CA ILE A 8 13.74 -7.54 -2.52
C ILE A 8 12.39 -6.90 -2.24
N ASP A 9 11.33 -7.46 -2.81
CA ASP A 9 9.95 -7.02 -2.61
C ASP A 9 9.20 -8.06 -1.77
N ALA A 10 8.99 -7.76 -0.48
CA ALA A 10 8.37 -8.64 0.50
C ALA A 10 6.89 -8.27 0.73
N GLY A 11 6.00 -8.88 -0.05
CA GLY A 11 4.55 -8.70 0.06
C GLY A 11 3.89 -9.68 1.02
N THR A 12 2.57 -9.62 1.11
CA THR A 12 1.76 -10.45 2.03
C THR A 12 1.70 -11.93 1.61
N GLN A 13 1.71 -12.22 0.31
CA GLN A 13 1.51 -13.56 -0.26
C GLN A 13 2.72 -14.08 -1.05
N SER A 14 3.74 -13.28 -1.18
CA SER A 14 4.94 -13.65 -1.93
C SER A 14 6.09 -12.71 -1.63
N LEU A 15 7.30 -13.22 -1.83
CA LEU A 15 8.51 -12.41 -1.89
C LEU A 15 9.10 -12.53 -3.30
N ARG A 16 9.60 -11.40 -3.83
CA ARG A 16 10.29 -11.34 -5.11
C ARG A 16 11.72 -10.85 -4.92
N ALA A 17 12.65 -11.50 -5.60
CA ALA A 17 13.99 -10.99 -5.83
C ALA A 17 14.10 -10.57 -7.31
N LEU A 18 14.51 -9.32 -7.55
CA LEU A 18 14.49 -8.68 -8.86
C LEU A 18 15.86 -8.02 -9.11
N VAL A 19 16.49 -8.33 -10.24
CA VAL A 19 17.74 -7.71 -10.63
C VAL A 19 17.48 -6.74 -11.78
N PHE A 20 17.87 -5.49 -11.56
CA PHE A 20 17.75 -4.41 -12.54
C PHE A 20 19.12 -3.92 -12.99
N ASP A 21 19.19 -3.42 -14.23
CA ASP A 21 20.30 -2.60 -14.70
C ASP A 21 20.16 -1.14 -14.25
N ARG A 22 21.15 -0.33 -14.52
CA ARG A 22 21.18 1.11 -14.18
C ARG A 22 20.15 1.96 -14.95
N GLU A 23 19.60 1.44 -16.04
CA GLU A 23 18.53 2.02 -16.84
C GLU A 23 17.13 1.53 -16.41
N GLY A 24 17.02 0.71 -15.36
CA GLY A 24 15.75 0.20 -14.82
C GLY A 24 15.14 -0.95 -15.61
N ARG A 25 15.89 -1.62 -16.48
CA ARG A 25 15.42 -2.84 -17.15
C ARG A 25 15.49 -4.00 -16.17
N LEU A 26 14.41 -4.73 -16.06
CA LEU A 26 14.36 -5.97 -15.29
C LEU A 26 15.07 -7.07 -16.07
N LEU A 27 16.22 -7.53 -15.58
CA LEU A 27 17.04 -8.54 -16.24
C LEU A 27 16.62 -9.96 -15.88
N VAL A 28 16.29 -10.17 -14.60
CA VAL A 28 15.85 -11.47 -14.09
C VAL A 28 15.04 -11.27 -12.81
N LYS A 29 14.05 -12.14 -12.59
CA LYS A 29 13.28 -12.18 -11.34
C LYS A 29 13.01 -13.62 -10.91
N LYS A 30 12.81 -13.76 -9.60
CA LYS A 30 12.21 -14.94 -8.98
C LYS A 30 11.18 -14.51 -7.96
N LYS A 31 9.98 -15.08 -8.08
CA LYS A 31 8.88 -14.97 -7.11
C LYS A 31 8.79 -16.27 -6.33
N ILE A 32 8.67 -16.19 -5.02
CA ILE A 32 8.33 -17.30 -4.13
C ILE A 32 6.99 -16.95 -3.50
N GLU A 33 6.01 -17.77 -3.77
CA GLU A 33 4.67 -17.66 -3.17
C GLU A 33 4.63 -18.43 -1.85
N PHE A 34 3.84 -17.95 -0.92
CA PHE A 34 3.56 -18.61 0.36
C PHE A 34 2.16 -18.25 0.84
N GLU A 35 1.61 -19.08 1.72
CA GLU A 35 0.33 -18.79 2.35
C GLU A 35 0.41 -17.46 3.11
N PRO A 36 -0.55 -16.56 2.90
CA PRO A 36 -0.48 -15.19 3.43
C PRO A 36 -0.53 -15.14 4.96
N TYR A 37 -1.17 -16.11 5.60
CA TYR A 37 -1.28 -16.25 7.05
C TYR A 37 -1.74 -17.65 7.43
N VAL A 38 -1.45 -18.04 8.66
CA VAL A 38 -1.93 -19.31 9.20
C VAL A 38 -3.43 -19.17 9.52
N PRO A 39 -4.30 -20.06 8.99
CA PRO A 39 -5.71 -20.09 9.36
C PRO A 39 -5.86 -20.37 10.87
N GLY A 40 -6.60 -19.54 11.56
CA GLY A 40 -6.78 -19.61 13.01
C GLY A 40 -8.11 -19.00 13.43
N THR A 41 -8.12 -18.36 14.58
CA THR A 41 -9.30 -17.66 15.10
C THR A 41 -9.75 -16.58 14.09
N PRO A 42 -11.06 -16.50 13.77
CA PRO A 42 -11.57 -15.45 12.88
C PRO A 42 -11.10 -14.04 13.28
N GLY A 43 -10.71 -13.24 12.30
CA GLY A 43 -10.18 -11.89 12.54
C GLY A 43 -8.69 -11.83 12.91
N ARG A 44 -8.02 -12.96 13.12
CA ARG A 44 -6.55 -13.01 13.32
C ARG A 44 -5.85 -13.33 12.02
N ALA A 45 -4.75 -12.61 11.76
CA ALA A 45 -3.87 -12.83 10.63
C ALA A 45 -2.42 -12.79 11.13
N GLU A 46 -1.82 -13.96 11.23
CA GLU A 46 -0.44 -14.14 11.71
C GLU A 46 0.38 -14.93 10.70
N GLN A 47 1.68 -14.63 10.62
CA GLN A 47 2.61 -15.33 9.74
C GLN A 47 3.93 -15.60 10.47
N ASP A 48 4.50 -16.78 10.28
CA ASP A 48 5.87 -17.07 10.73
C ASP A 48 6.87 -16.13 10.01
N PRO A 49 7.59 -15.24 10.73
CA PRO A 49 8.54 -14.34 10.08
C PRO A 49 9.62 -15.06 9.28
N GLU A 50 9.97 -16.28 9.65
CA GLU A 50 10.96 -17.10 8.94
C GLU A 50 10.50 -17.46 7.52
N VAL A 51 9.21 -17.39 7.21
CA VAL A 51 8.72 -17.57 5.83
C VAL A 51 9.33 -16.53 4.89
N TYR A 52 9.45 -15.26 5.33
CA TYR A 52 10.05 -14.20 4.52
C TYR A 52 11.55 -14.45 4.30
N TRP A 53 12.27 -14.87 5.36
CA TRP A 53 13.69 -15.18 5.25
C TRP A 53 13.96 -16.40 4.34
N ARG A 54 13.21 -17.49 4.53
CA ARG A 54 13.31 -18.68 3.67
C ARG A 54 12.97 -18.36 2.22
N ALA A 55 11.95 -17.53 1.97
CA ALA A 55 11.56 -17.09 0.62
C ALA A 55 12.65 -16.23 -0.04
N LEU A 56 13.30 -15.33 0.72
CA LEU A 56 14.43 -14.53 0.26
C LEU A 56 15.61 -15.44 -0.14
N GLN A 57 16.00 -16.37 0.74
CA GLN A 57 17.05 -17.35 0.45
C GLN A 57 16.74 -18.15 -0.82
N ALA A 58 15.53 -18.70 -0.92
CA ALA A 58 15.12 -19.50 -2.07
C ALA A 58 15.14 -18.69 -3.37
N ALA A 59 14.62 -17.45 -3.34
CA ALA A 59 14.59 -16.59 -4.51
C ALA A 59 16.01 -16.22 -4.98
N CYS A 60 16.88 -15.79 -4.08
CA CYS A 60 18.22 -15.36 -4.44
C CYS A 60 19.12 -16.53 -4.85
N ARG A 61 19.00 -17.70 -4.21
CA ARG A 61 19.72 -18.93 -4.62
C ARG A 61 19.29 -19.39 -6.01
N ASP A 62 17.99 -19.36 -6.32
CA ASP A 62 17.48 -19.69 -7.66
C ASP A 62 18.05 -18.72 -8.72
N LEU A 63 18.07 -17.41 -8.43
CA LEU A 63 18.68 -16.44 -9.34
C LEU A 63 20.17 -16.71 -9.55
N LYS A 64 20.92 -16.99 -8.48
CA LYS A 64 22.34 -17.32 -8.57
C LYS A 64 22.61 -18.60 -9.37
N ALA A 65 21.76 -19.62 -9.19
CA ALA A 65 21.88 -20.88 -9.94
C ALA A 65 21.62 -20.70 -11.44
N ARG A 66 20.62 -19.89 -11.80
CA ARG A 66 20.24 -19.66 -13.20
C ARG A 66 21.08 -18.61 -13.92
N ARG A 67 21.51 -17.58 -13.22
CA ARG A 67 22.20 -16.40 -13.76
C ARG A 67 23.33 -15.96 -12.82
N PRO A 68 24.36 -16.80 -12.60
CA PRO A 68 25.45 -16.52 -11.66
C PRO A 68 26.18 -15.23 -11.98
N GLU A 69 26.32 -14.91 -13.27
CA GLU A 69 26.99 -13.70 -13.75
C GLU A 69 26.27 -12.42 -13.35
N LEU A 70 24.92 -12.41 -13.38
CA LEU A 70 24.13 -11.27 -12.95
C LEU A 70 24.19 -11.10 -11.43
N MET A 71 24.09 -12.20 -10.67
CA MET A 71 24.19 -12.13 -9.22
C MET A 71 25.58 -11.70 -8.73
N ALA A 72 26.65 -12.08 -9.43
CA ALA A 72 28.00 -11.63 -9.12
C ALA A 72 28.23 -10.14 -9.42
N ALA A 73 27.48 -9.55 -10.35
CA ALA A 73 27.55 -8.15 -10.72
C ALA A 73 26.65 -7.23 -9.84
N VAL A 74 25.90 -7.79 -8.88
CA VAL A 74 25.08 -6.99 -7.96
C VAL A 74 25.98 -6.11 -7.10
N ALA A 75 25.81 -4.80 -7.19
CA ALA A 75 26.57 -3.79 -6.46
C ALA A 75 25.90 -3.32 -5.16
N GLY A 76 24.58 -3.48 -5.04
CA GLY A 76 23.84 -3.13 -3.84
C GLY A 76 22.44 -3.72 -3.80
N VAL A 77 21.86 -3.72 -2.60
CA VAL A 77 20.57 -4.33 -2.28
C VAL A 77 19.63 -3.28 -1.70
N GLY A 78 18.35 -3.33 -2.06
CA GLY A 78 17.27 -2.57 -1.43
C GLY A 78 16.12 -3.48 -1.04
N ILE A 79 15.48 -3.20 0.10
CA ILE A 79 14.29 -3.92 0.56
C ILE A 79 13.10 -2.98 0.47
N THR A 80 12.03 -3.44 -0.16
CA THR A 80 10.69 -2.87 -0.05
C THR A 80 9.75 -3.92 0.52
N SER A 81 8.81 -3.51 1.37
CA SER A 81 7.92 -4.46 2.03
C SER A 81 6.54 -3.89 2.30
N GLN A 82 5.59 -4.80 2.53
CA GLN A 82 4.28 -4.48 3.10
C GLN A 82 4.44 -3.68 4.40
N ARG A 83 3.48 -2.81 4.69
CA ARG A 83 3.44 -1.93 5.87
C ARG A 83 2.70 -2.59 7.04
N ALA A 84 2.95 -2.10 8.25
CA ALA A 84 2.22 -2.45 9.47
C ALA A 84 2.16 -3.95 9.78
N THR A 85 3.19 -4.72 9.39
CA THR A 85 3.37 -6.13 9.76
C THR A 85 4.53 -6.24 10.72
N MET A 86 4.21 -6.53 11.99
CA MET A 86 5.13 -6.34 13.11
C MET A 86 5.71 -7.64 13.64
N VAL A 87 7.01 -7.66 13.84
CA VAL A 87 7.83 -8.76 14.34
C VAL A 87 8.47 -8.40 15.68
N CYS A 88 8.36 -9.29 16.67
CA CYS A 88 9.06 -9.20 17.95
C CYS A 88 10.33 -10.04 17.89
N LEU A 89 11.50 -9.44 18.04
CA LEU A 89 12.81 -10.09 17.98
C LEU A 89 13.48 -10.10 19.36
N ASP A 90 14.18 -11.17 19.68
CA ASP A 90 15.13 -11.20 20.80
C ASP A 90 16.47 -10.52 20.47
N GLU A 91 17.43 -10.55 21.38
CA GLU A 91 18.77 -9.95 21.20
C GLU A 91 19.58 -10.58 20.06
N ALA A 92 19.30 -11.85 19.74
CA ALA A 92 19.93 -12.56 18.62
C ALA A 92 19.19 -12.35 17.28
N GLY A 93 18.09 -11.56 17.27
CA GLY A 93 17.26 -11.33 16.09
C GLY A 93 16.36 -12.51 15.74
N VAL A 94 16.09 -13.41 16.69
CA VAL A 94 15.17 -14.53 16.51
C VAL A 94 13.75 -14.09 16.82
N PRO A 95 12.76 -14.40 15.95
CA PRO A 95 11.37 -14.08 16.23
C PRO A 95 10.84 -14.82 17.46
N LEU A 96 10.24 -14.08 18.39
CA LEU A 96 9.68 -14.62 19.64
C LEU A 96 8.24 -15.13 19.48
N ARG A 97 7.58 -14.74 18.40
CA ARG A 97 6.20 -15.09 18.06
C ARG A 97 5.95 -14.89 16.56
N PRO A 98 4.85 -15.46 16.00
CA PRO A 98 4.40 -15.11 14.66
C PRO A 98 4.19 -13.59 14.50
N ALA A 99 4.55 -13.02 13.35
CA ALA A 99 4.26 -11.63 13.02
C ALA A 99 2.75 -11.39 12.98
N ILE A 100 2.30 -10.25 13.47
CA ILE A 100 0.91 -9.80 13.31
C ILE A 100 0.84 -8.97 12.03
N LEU A 101 0.07 -9.45 11.05
CA LEU A 101 -0.04 -8.82 9.74
C LEU A 101 -0.93 -7.57 9.79
N TRP A 102 -0.81 -6.72 8.78
CA TRP A 102 -1.64 -5.53 8.61
C TRP A 102 -3.14 -5.85 8.48
N LEU A 103 -3.49 -7.04 7.97
CA LEU A 103 -4.87 -7.56 7.84
C LEU A 103 -5.52 -7.95 9.17
N ASP A 104 -4.76 -8.07 10.25
CA ASP A 104 -5.23 -8.52 11.54
C ASP A 104 -6.14 -7.46 12.19
N VAL A 105 -7.34 -7.87 12.59
CA VAL A 105 -8.37 -6.99 13.15
C VAL A 105 -8.56 -7.16 14.67
N ARG A 106 -7.62 -7.88 15.34
CA ARG A 106 -7.65 -7.98 16.81
C ARG A 106 -7.56 -6.61 17.46
N LYS A 107 -8.18 -6.49 18.64
CA LYS A 107 -8.25 -5.22 19.35
C LYS A 107 -7.61 -5.30 20.71
N ALA A 108 -6.88 -4.23 21.05
CA ALA A 108 -6.35 -3.97 22.38
C ALA A 108 -7.30 -3.07 23.19
N ARG A 109 -7.11 -3.01 24.48
CA ARG A 109 -7.68 -1.94 25.30
C ARG A 109 -6.84 -0.68 25.08
N PRO A 110 -7.46 0.51 24.87
CA PRO A 110 -6.70 1.75 24.68
C PRO A 110 -5.80 2.04 25.88
N PRO A 111 -4.47 2.13 25.71
CA PRO A 111 -3.54 2.40 26.81
C PRO A 111 -3.62 3.84 27.31
N TYR A 112 -4.02 4.78 26.45
CA TYR A 112 -4.12 6.19 26.78
C TYR A 112 -5.56 6.68 26.75
N ARG A 113 -6.00 7.28 27.87
CA ARG A 113 -7.28 7.99 27.97
C ARG A 113 -7.03 9.49 28.02
N PRO A 114 -7.42 10.24 26.97
CA PRO A 114 -7.27 11.70 26.98
C PRO A 114 -8.01 12.34 28.16
N GLY A 115 -7.39 13.27 28.86
CA GLY A 115 -8.04 14.09 29.89
C GLY A 115 -9.18 14.95 29.34
N LEU A 116 -10.02 15.50 30.20
CA LEU A 116 -11.26 16.23 29.83
C LEU A 116 -11.01 17.31 28.78
N GLY A 117 -9.97 18.16 28.93
CA GLY A 117 -9.65 19.21 27.95
C GLY A 117 -9.28 18.66 26.57
N MET A 118 -8.47 17.59 26.51
CA MET A 118 -8.10 16.94 25.25
C MET A 118 -9.32 16.25 24.61
N ARG A 119 -10.17 15.59 25.41
CA ARG A 119 -11.42 14.99 24.92
C ARG A 119 -12.36 16.02 24.33
N ALA A 120 -12.52 17.18 24.98
CA ALA A 120 -13.31 18.28 24.45
C ALA A 120 -12.73 18.80 23.12
N ALA A 121 -11.41 19.02 23.05
CA ALA A 121 -10.74 19.43 21.82
C ALA A 121 -10.88 18.41 20.69
N LEU A 122 -10.69 17.12 20.98
CA LEU A 122 -10.89 16.03 20.02
C LEU A 122 -12.36 15.90 19.61
N GLY A 123 -13.31 16.12 20.54
CA GLY A 123 -14.76 16.12 20.26
C GLY A 123 -15.17 17.24 19.31
N LEU A 124 -14.63 18.46 19.49
CA LEU A 124 -14.87 19.59 18.58
C LEU A 124 -14.47 19.32 17.12
N VAL A 125 -13.48 18.43 16.93
CA VAL A 125 -13.00 18.04 15.59
C VAL A 125 -13.45 16.64 15.16
N GLY A 126 -14.33 15.99 15.94
CA GLY A 126 -14.89 14.67 15.62
C GLY A 126 -13.89 13.52 15.70
N MET A 127 -12.84 13.60 16.55
CA MET A 127 -11.69 12.68 16.53
C MET A 127 -11.61 11.74 17.74
N ASN A 128 -12.54 11.82 18.69
CA ASN A 128 -12.46 10.95 19.86
C ASN A 128 -12.50 9.46 19.50
N GLU A 129 -13.45 9.07 18.64
CA GLU A 129 -13.59 7.67 18.19
C GLU A 129 -12.36 7.20 17.41
N ALA A 130 -11.83 8.05 16.54
CA ALA A 130 -10.65 7.75 15.75
C ALA A 130 -9.39 7.49 16.60
N VAL A 131 -9.15 8.34 17.62
CA VAL A 131 -8.03 8.16 18.55
C VAL A 131 -8.18 6.88 19.38
N MET A 132 -9.42 6.50 19.73
CA MET A 132 -9.67 5.24 20.44
C MET A 132 -9.42 4.05 19.52
N LEU A 133 -10.00 4.06 18.31
CA LEU A 133 -9.84 2.99 17.32
C LEU A 133 -8.37 2.74 16.96
N THR A 134 -7.62 3.81 16.70
CA THR A 134 -6.18 3.72 16.39
C THR A 134 -5.38 3.00 17.48
N GLN A 135 -5.73 3.21 18.76
CA GLN A 135 -5.09 2.50 19.87
C GLN A 135 -5.52 1.03 19.96
N GLU A 136 -6.82 0.77 19.73
CA GLU A 136 -7.36 -0.59 19.74
C GLU A 136 -6.69 -1.46 18.66
N GLU A 137 -6.41 -0.89 17.49
CA GLU A 137 -5.74 -1.57 16.37
C GLU A 137 -4.21 -1.67 16.54
N GLY A 138 -3.65 -0.97 17.54
CA GLY A 138 -2.22 -0.98 17.85
C GLY A 138 -1.72 -2.36 18.25
N LYS A 139 -0.97 -3.03 17.36
CA LYS A 139 -0.45 -4.39 17.59
C LYS A 139 0.46 -4.47 18.82
N CYS A 140 1.30 -3.44 19.04
CA CYS A 140 2.12 -3.36 20.27
C CYS A 140 1.25 -3.33 21.53
N ASN A 141 0.13 -2.60 21.51
CA ASN A 141 -0.78 -2.51 22.65
C ASN A 141 -1.40 -3.88 22.97
N TRP A 142 -1.77 -4.63 21.93
CA TRP A 142 -2.32 -5.96 22.10
C TRP A 142 -1.29 -6.95 22.68
N ILE A 143 -0.06 -6.94 22.16
CA ILE A 143 1.03 -7.82 22.63
C ILE A 143 1.37 -7.52 24.08
N MET A 144 1.53 -6.24 24.46
CA MET A 144 1.79 -5.84 25.83
C MET A 144 0.73 -6.35 26.81
N GLN A 145 -0.54 -6.38 26.40
CA GLN A 145 -1.67 -6.74 27.25
C GLN A 145 -1.91 -8.26 27.31
N ASN A 146 -1.70 -8.97 26.23
CA ASN A 146 -2.09 -10.38 26.10
C ASN A 146 -0.90 -11.34 26.11
N GLU A 147 0.30 -10.85 25.81
CA GLU A 147 1.55 -11.61 25.78
C GLU A 147 2.70 -10.87 26.49
N PRO A 148 2.51 -10.44 27.78
CA PRO A 148 3.50 -9.62 28.48
C PRO A 148 4.88 -10.28 28.56
N GLY A 149 4.96 -11.60 28.73
CA GLY A 149 6.23 -12.31 28.76
C GLY A 149 6.97 -12.31 27.41
N THR A 150 6.25 -12.33 26.29
CA THR A 150 6.83 -12.11 24.95
C THR A 150 7.33 -10.67 24.82
N TRP A 151 6.54 -9.71 25.28
CA TRP A 151 6.92 -8.30 25.22
C TRP A 151 8.16 -7.98 26.05
N GLU A 152 8.27 -8.52 27.25
CA GLU A 152 9.45 -8.35 28.11
C GLU A 152 10.73 -8.84 27.44
N LYS A 153 10.68 -10.02 26.80
CA LYS A 153 11.80 -10.62 26.08
C LYS A 153 12.10 -9.95 24.74
N THR A 154 11.17 -9.14 24.22
CA THR A 154 11.37 -8.43 22.95
C THR A 154 12.49 -7.41 23.07
N HIS A 155 13.58 -7.65 22.38
CA HIS A 155 14.68 -6.69 22.22
C HIS A 155 14.34 -5.63 21.17
N LYS A 156 13.82 -6.05 20.00
CA LYS A 156 13.39 -5.15 18.94
C LYS A 156 12.01 -5.51 18.42
N TYR A 157 11.20 -4.47 18.22
CA TYR A 157 9.88 -4.49 17.60
C TYR A 157 9.97 -3.79 16.24
N VAL A 158 9.91 -4.55 15.16
CA VAL A 158 10.29 -4.11 13.81
C VAL A 158 9.25 -4.49 12.75
N GLU A 159 9.28 -3.79 11.64
CA GLU A 159 8.57 -4.20 10.41
C GLU A 159 9.28 -5.39 9.74
N VAL A 160 8.64 -6.00 8.72
CA VAL A 160 9.25 -7.09 7.92
C VAL A 160 10.56 -6.62 7.27
N SER A 161 10.63 -5.36 6.81
CA SER A 161 11.86 -4.76 6.27
C SER A 161 13.00 -4.76 7.29
N GLY A 162 12.72 -4.35 8.53
CA GLY A 162 13.70 -4.35 9.63
C GLY A 162 14.17 -5.76 10.00
N PHE A 163 13.26 -6.75 9.99
CA PHE A 163 13.61 -8.15 10.20
C PHE A 163 14.56 -8.67 9.10
N LEU A 164 14.24 -8.43 7.82
CA LEU A 164 15.08 -8.85 6.70
C LEU A 164 16.41 -8.07 6.67
N THR A 165 16.41 -6.80 7.05
CA THR A 165 17.63 -5.99 7.22
C THR A 165 18.56 -6.64 8.24
N HIS A 166 18.02 -7.02 9.41
CA HIS A 166 18.80 -7.70 10.44
C HIS A 166 19.35 -9.04 9.94
N ARG A 167 18.55 -9.84 9.27
CA ARG A 167 18.98 -11.13 8.71
C ARG A 167 20.11 -11.00 7.66
N LEU A 168 20.10 -9.92 6.90
CA LEU A 168 21.13 -9.68 5.86
C LEU A 168 22.41 -9.03 6.41
N THR A 169 22.30 -8.25 7.49
CA THR A 169 23.39 -7.33 7.90
C THR A 169 23.78 -7.43 9.37
N GLY A 170 22.96 -8.06 10.21
CA GLY A 170 23.09 -8.01 11.68
C GLY A 170 22.66 -6.68 12.31
N SER A 171 22.25 -5.68 11.54
CA SER A 171 21.86 -4.35 12.04
C SER A 171 20.38 -4.28 12.39
N PHE A 172 20.03 -3.71 13.54
CA PHE A 172 18.67 -3.37 13.92
C PHE A 172 18.29 -1.96 13.46
N ALA A 173 18.31 -1.73 12.16
CA ALA A 173 17.95 -0.46 11.54
C ALA A 173 16.92 -0.67 10.43
N ASP A 174 16.19 0.40 10.08
CA ASP A 174 15.22 0.37 8.98
C ASP A 174 15.10 1.75 8.34
N SER A 175 14.63 1.78 7.08
CA SER A 175 14.34 3.02 6.38
C SER A 175 13.23 3.81 7.07
N THR A 176 13.39 5.13 7.22
CA THR A 176 12.30 6.00 7.69
C THR A 176 11.06 5.91 6.81
N ALA A 177 11.23 5.56 5.51
CA ALA A 177 10.13 5.36 4.57
C ALA A 177 9.49 3.95 4.65
N SER A 178 10.02 3.05 5.48
CA SER A 178 9.41 1.75 5.82
C SER A 178 8.65 1.79 7.15
N LEU A 179 8.99 2.70 8.07
CA LEU A 179 8.42 2.78 9.43
C LEU A 179 7.00 3.36 9.40
N ILE A 180 6.06 2.59 8.82
CA ILE A 180 4.66 2.99 8.59
C ILE A 180 3.72 2.01 9.26
N GLY A 181 2.99 2.47 10.27
CA GLY A 181 2.03 1.64 11.00
C GLY A 181 1.65 2.28 12.32
N HIS A 182 1.17 1.46 13.25
CA HIS A 182 0.84 1.87 14.62
C HIS A 182 2.10 1.90 15.50
N LEU A 183 2.97 2.88 15.19
CA LEU A 183 4.28 3.10 15.80
C LEU A 183 4.37 4.52 16.40
N PRO A 184 5.21 4.74 17.43
CA PRO A 184 5.46 6.07 17.97
C PRO A 184 6.40 6.90 17.06
N PHE A 185 6.03 7.05 15.78
CA PHE A 185 6.82 7.74 14.76
C PHE A 185 6.20 9.09 14.39
N ASP A 186 7.00 10.14 14.35
CA ASP A 186 6.61 11.47 13.86
C ASP A 186 6.88 11.56 12.36
N TYR A 187 5.86 11.27 11.56
CA TYR A 187 5.97 11.26 10.10
C TYR A 187 6.41 12.61 9.53
N LYS A 188 6.03 13.72 10.16
CA LYS A 188 6.42 15.06 9.71
C LYS A 188 7.91 15.33 9.91
N ARG A 189 8.48 14.83 11.02
CA ARG A 189 9.91 14.95 11.34
C ARG A 189 10.73 13.77 10.83
N GLN A 190 10.09 12.72 10.39
CA GLN A 190 10.70 11.46 9.98
C GLN A 190 11.63 10.89 11.06
N ALA A 191 11.15 10.88 12.29
CA ALA A 191 11.91 10.46 13.47
C ALA A 191 10.99 9.88 14.54
N TRP A 192 11.56 9.12 15.48
CA TRP A 192 10.82 8.65 16.63
C TRP A 192 10.28 9.81 17.47
N CYS A 193 9.06 9.65 17.96
CA CYS A 193 8.40 10.65 18.79
C CYS A 193 9.16 10.91 20.08
N LYS A 194 9.17 12.17 20.52
CA LYS A 194 9.64 12.52 21.86
C LYS A 194 8.69 11.94 22.92
N PRO A 195 9.19 11.59 24.11
CA PRO A 195 8.34 11.20 25.23
C PRO A 195 7.24 12.25 25.48
N GLY A 196 6.01 11.77 25.69
CA GLY A 196 4.84 12.65 25.92
C GLY A 196 4.13 13.15 24.66
N ALA A 197 4.68 12.97 23.45
CA ALA A 197 3.94 13.22 22.21
C ALA A 197 2.72 12.28 22.09
N LEU A 198 1.68 12.70 21.37
CA LEU A 198 0.43 11.93 21.27
C LEU A 198 0.71 10.50 20.78
N ASN A 199 1.38 10.31 19.67
CA ASN A 199 1.68 8.98 19.13
C ASN A 199 2.50 8.11 20.10
N ALA A 200 3.40 8.69 20.90
CA ALA A 200 4.13 7.96 21.93
C ALA A 200 3.24 7.52 23.11
N ARG A 201 2.11 8.20 23.33
CA ARG A 201 1.10 7.79 24.32
C ARG A 201 0.12 6.74 23.75
N LEU A 202 -0.19 6.86 22.45
CA LEU A 202 -1.06 5.89 21.77
C LEU A 202 -0.37 4.55 21.56
N PHE A 203 0.94 4.57 21.32
CA PHE A 203 1.79 3.40 21.10
C PHE A 203 3.01 3.49 22.02
N PRO A 204 2.91 3.07 23.28
CA PRO A 204 3.95 3.28 24.30
C PRO A 204 5.11 2.26 24.18
N VAL A 205 5.68 2.14 22.97
CA VAL A 205 6.86 1.32 22.72
C VAL A 205 8.11 2.07 23.18
N PRO A 206 8.92 1.53 24.10
CA PRO A 206 10.17 2.13 24.53
C PRO A 206 11.15 2.29 23.38
N ARG A 207 11.94 3.39 23.37
CA ARG A 207 12.87 3.71 22.28
C ARG A 207 13.91 2.59 22.05
N GLU A 208 14.37 1.96 23.09
CA GLU A 208 15.34 0.87 23.04
C GLU A 208 14.81 -0.37 22.29
N LYS A 209 13.49 -0.56 22.25
CA LYS A 209 12.84 -1.65 21.50
C LYS A 209 12.57 -1.29 20.03
N LEU A 210 12.86 -0.08 19.60
CA LEU A 210 12.65 0.37 18.23
C LEU A 210 13.94 0.31 17.42
N PRO A 211 13.87 0.08 16.09
CA PRO A 211 15.07 0.08 15.23
C PRO A 211 15.64 1.49 15.09
N ASP A 212 16.89 1.59 14.62
CA ASP A 212 17.49 2.86 14.26
C ASP A 212 16.97 3.33 12.91
N PRO A 213 16.43 4.57 12.81
CA PRO A 213 15.88 5.08 11.57
C PRO A 213 17.00 5.56 10.65
N VAL A 214 16.98 5.12 9.38
CA VAL A 214 17.94 5.50 8.34
C VAL A 214 17.19 6.23 7.23
N ALA A 215 17.75 7.33 6.71
CA ALA A 215 17.11 8.06 5.61
C ALA A 215 17.15 7.24 4.30
N PRO A 216 16.12 7.33 3.44
CA PRO A 216 16.13 6.68 2.15
C PRO A 216 17.36 7.07 1.32
N GLY A 217 17.99 6.10 0.67
CA GLY A 217 19.22 6.30 -0.11
C GLY A 217 20.52 6.21 0.71
N GLU A 218 20.45 6.23 2.04
CA GLU A 218 21.64 5.97 2.87
C GLU A 218 21.93 4.47 3.00
N VAL A 219 23.21 4.13 3.17
CA VAL A 219 23.64 2.75 3.43
C VAL A 219 23.30 2.39 4.88
N VAL A 220 22.45 1.38 5.06
CA VAL A 220 22.11 0.85 6.38
C VAL A 220 23.30 0.11 6.99
N ALA A 221 23.82 -0.86 6.24
CA ALA A 221 24.97 -1.70 6.61
C ALA A 221 25.42 -2.50 5.37
N ARG A 222 26.32 -3.47 5.57
CA ARG A 222 26.81 -4.34 4.49
C ARG A 222 26.35 -5.78 4.68
N ILE A 223 26.14 -6.50 3.57
CA ILE A 223 25.75 -7.92 3.60
C ILE A 223 26.86 -8.73 4.28
N THR A 224 26.49 -9.50 5.31
CA THR A 224 27.45 -10.31 6.07
C THR A 224 27.89 -11.56 5.29
N PRO A 225 29.05 -12.16 5.63
CA PRO A 225 29.46 -13.43 5.04
C PRO A 225 28.44 -14.56 5.24
N GLU A 226 27.80 -14.61 6.40
CA GLU A 226 26.76 -15.60 6.76
C GLU A 226 25.52 -15.43 5.89
N ALA A 227 25.05 -14.20 5.71
CA ALA A 227 23.93 -13.89 4.83
C ALA A 227 24.26 -14.19 3.36
N SER A 228 25.51 -13.91 2.94
CA SER A 228 26.00 -14.25 1.61
C SER A 228 25.99 -15.76 1.36
N ALA A 229 26.49 -16.55 2.31
CA ALA A 229 26.46 -18.01 2.25
C ALA A 229 25.01 -18.53 2.19
N ALA A 230 24.10 -17.91 2.96
CA ALA A 230 22.70 -18.30 3.04
C ALA A 230 21.90 -17.95 1.78
N THR A 231 22.18 -16.83 1.12
CA THR A 231 21.37 -16.29 0.02
C THR A 231 22.04 -16.36 -1.35
N GLY A 232 23.35 -16.32 -1.38
CA GLY A 232 24.15 -16.18 -2.61
C GLY A 232 24.32 -14.74 -3.07
N ILE A 233 23.81 -13.75 -2.33
CA ILE A 233 24.11 -12.32 -2.53
C ILE A 233 25.58 -12.07 -2.18
N PRO A 234 26.36 -11.28 -2.96
CA PRO A 234 27.77 -11.01 -2.64
C PRO A 234 27.96 -10.41 -1.25
N ALA A 235 28.93 -10.92 -0.48
CA ALA A 235 29.28 -10.35 0.82
C ALA A 235 29.91 -8.96 0.67
N GLY A 236 29.69 -8.11 1.68
CA GLY A 236 30.31 -6.79 1.75
C GLY A 236 29.65 -5.70 0.89
N ILE A 237 28.71 -6.04 0.00
CA ILE A 237 27.97 -5.02 -0.75
C ILE A 237 26.97 -4.29 0.17
N PRO A 238 26.66 -3.01 -0.10
CA PRO A 238 25.76 -2.22 0.74
C PRO A 238 24.30 -2.67 0.63
N LEU A 239 23.59 -2.69 1.76
CA LEU A 239 22.15 -2.62 1.86
C LEU A 239 21.77 -1.15 2.00
N VAL A 240 20.99 -0.64 1.05
CA VAL A 240 20.53 0.75 1.02
C VAL A 240 19.10 0.83 1.56
N ALA A 241 18.83 1.80 2.43
CA ALA A 241 17.51 2.08 2.96
C ALA A 241 16.58 2.51 1.82
N ALA A 242 15.59 1.67 1.47
CA ALA A 242 14.61 1.99 0.43
C ALA A 242 13.30 2.54 1.05
N GLY A 243 12.20 1.79 1.03
CA GLY A 243 10.95 2.24 1.61
C GLY A 243 9.85 1.19 1.51
N SER A 244 8.65 1.55 1.95
CA SER A 244 7.48 0.67 1.86
C SER A 244 7.10 0.36 0.41
N ASP A 245 6.39 -0.73 0.21
CA ASP A 245 5.87 -1.17 -1.10
C ASP A 245 5.14 -0.05 -1.84
N LYS A 246 4.22 0.65 -1.19
CA LYS A 246 3.44 1.75 -1.79
C LYS A 246 4.29 2.99 -2.10
N GLY A 247 5.25 3.33 -1.23
CA GLY A 247 6.19 4.41 -1.50
C GLY A 247 7.08 4.11 -2.70
N CYS A 248 7.68 2.92 -2.73
CA CYS A 248 8.50 2.45 -3.84
C CYS A 248 7.67 2.30 -5.13
N GLU A 249 6.43 1.78 -5.06
CA GLU A 249 5.50 1.74 -6.19
C GLU A 249 5.30 3.13 -6.80
N THR A 250 5.09 4.15 -5.96
CA THR A 250 4.87 5.54 -6.40
C THR A 250 6.05 6.09 -7.20
N ILE A 251 7.28 5.95 -6.70
CA ILE A 251 8.46 6.42 -7.43
C ILE A 251 8.81 5.51 -8.62
N GLY A 252 8.55 4.20 -8.52
CA GLY A 252 8.71 3.25 -9.64
C GLY A 252 7.81 3.57 -10.84
N MET A 253 6.68 4.25 -10.61
CA MET A 253 5.82 4.81 -11.64
C MET A 253 6.24 6.22 -12.11
N GLY A 254 7.34 6.79 -11.62
CA GLY A 254 7.82 8.09 -12.05
C GLY A 254 7.18 9.29 -11.34
N VAL A 255 6.52 9.09 -10.19
CA VAL A 255 5.86 10.15 -9.44
C VAL A 255 6.79 10.68 -8.34
N VAL A 256 7.46 11.79 -8.60
CA VAL A 256 8.46 12.43 -7.73
C VAL A 256 8.10 13.85 -7.29
N ASP A 257 6.98 14.36 -7.75
CA ASP A 257 6.52 15.72 -7.48
C ASP A 257 4.98 15.78 -7.38
N PRO A 258 4.41 16.87 -6.83
CA PRO A 258 2.96 16.96 -6.58
C PRO A 258 2.11 17.28 -7.82
N THR A 259 2.71 17.37 -9.02
CA THR A 259 1.96 17.57 -10.27
C THR A 259 1.52 16.25 -10.91
N LYS A 260 2.00 15.13 -10.35
CA LYS A 260 1.65 13.78 -10.77
C LYS A 260 1.06 13.00 -9.61
N ALA A 261 0.20 12.05 -9.93
CA ALA A 261 -0.33 11.10 -8.94
C ALA A 261 -0.20 9.65 -9.45
N SER A 262 0.11 8.74 -8.54
CA SER A 262 0.12 7.31 -8.78
C SER A 262 -1.19 6.69 -8.34
N LEU A 263 -1.73 5.80 -9.15
CA LEU A 263 -2.90 4.97 -8.88
C LEU A 263 -2.45 3.52 -8.76
N SER A 264 -2.70 2.88 -7.63
CA SER A 264 -2.48 1.44 -7.46
C SER A 264 -3.81 0.70 -7.59
N PHE A 265 -3.94 -0.15 -8.61
CA PHE A 265 -5.12 -0.96 -8.90
C PHE A 265 -4.95 -2.36 -8.31
N GLY A 266 -4.74 -2.42 -6.99
CA GLY A 266 -4.60 -3.64 -6.21
C GLY A 266 -5.88 -4.02 -5.46
N THR A 267 -5.78 -5.02 -4.56
CA THR A 267 -6.85 -5.38 -3.61
C THR A 267 -7.39 -4.15 -2.89
N THR A 268 -6.50 -3.33 -2.36
CA THR A 268 -6.76 -1.95 -1.94
C THR A 268 -6.46 -1.02 -3.12
N ALA A 269 -7.36 -0.12 -3.45
CA ALA A 269 -7.09 0.92 -4.44
C ALA A 269 -6.54 2.15 -3.73
N THR A 270 -5.41 2.67 -4.20
CA THR A 270 -4.80 3.87 -3.60
C THR A 270 -4.50 4.93 -4.64
N ILE A 271 -4.54 6.19 -4.20
CA ILE A 271 -3.99 7.31 -4.94
C ILE A 271 -2.97 8.03 -4.06
N GLN A 272 -1.78 8.25 -4.61
CA GLN A 272 -0.66 8.91 -3.93
C GLN A 272 -0.03 9.98 -4.81
N THR A 273 0.64 10.93 -4.18
CA THR A 273 1.57 11.85 -4.83
C THR A 273 2.84 11.97 -4.01
N THR A 274 3.87 12.60 -4.54
CA THR A 274 5.10 12.90 -3.81
C THR A 274 5.18 14.41 -3.56
N SER A 275 5.38 14.83 -2.30
CA SER A 275 5.39 16.24 -1.92
C SER A 275 6.66 16.63 -1.16
N PRO A 276 7.24 17.82 -1.42
CA PRO A 276 8.33 18.36 -0.61
C PRO A 276 7.86 18.90 0.74
N ARG A 277 6.54 19.02 0.95
CA ARG A 277 5.96 19.55 2.18
C ARG A 277 5.02 18.53 2.78
N TYR A 278 5.06 18.40 4.11
CA TYR A 278 4.08 17.61 4.84
C TYR A 278 2.71 18.28 4.77
N PHE A 279 1.70 17.51 4.39
CA PHE A 279 0.29 17.86 4.54
C PHE A 279 -0.56 16.60 4.68
N GLU A 280 -1.67 16.69 5.37
CA GLU A 280 -2.64 15.61 5.50
C GLU A 280 -3.70 15.75 4.41
N PRO A 281 -3.84 14.78 3.49
CA PRO A 281 -4.87 14.85 2.44
C PRO A 281 -6.27 14.86 3.02
N LEU A 282 -6.47 14.09 4.07
CA LEU A 282 -7.63 14.12 4.95
C LEU A 282 -7.13 14.38 6.37
N ARG A 283 -7.89 15.14 7.14
CA ARG A 283 -7.53 15.49 8.51
C ARG A 283 -7.22 14.23 9.32
N PHE A 284 -6.06 14.17 9.97
CA PHE A 284 -5.52 13.04 10.74
C PHE A 284 -5.15 11.78 9.92
N MET A 285 -5.13 11.87 8.61
CA MET A 285 -4.44 10.88 7.78
C MET A 285 -3.05 11.44 7.44
N PRO A 286 -1.99 10.91 8.06
CA PRO A 286 -0.65 11.44 7.87
C PRO A 286 -0.17 11.22 6.43
N ALA A 287 0.64 12.15 5.92
CA ALA A 287 1.49 11.85 4.78
C ALA A 287 2.69 11.03 5.29
N TYR A 288 2.91 9.88 4.67
CA TYR A 288 4.02 9.00 5.05
C TYR A 288 5.34 9.50 4.46
N PRO A 289 6.50 9.18 5.05
CA PRO A 289 7.78 9.45 4.43
C PRO A 289 7.88 8.76 3.06
N ALA A 290 8.28 9.52 2.05
CA ALA A 290 8.56 8.97 0.73
C ALA A 290 9.93 8.29 0.69
N PRO A 291 10.18 7.33 -0.21
CA PRO A 291 11.52 6.77 -0.43
C PRO A 291 12.46 7.76 -1.16
N ILE A 292 12.24 9.04 -0.95
CA ILE A 292 13.07 10.17 -1.38
C ILE A 292 13.37 11.00 -0.12
N PRO A 293 14.63 11.31 0.20
CA PRO A 293 15.01 12.05 1.39
C PRO A 293 14.21 13.34 1.58
N GLY A 294 13.60 13.52 2.75
CA GLY A 294 12.87 14.73 3.13
C GLY A 294 11.54 14.95 2.38
N ARG A 295 11.06 13.97 1.60
CA ARG A 295 9.78 14.02 0.89
C ARG A 295 8.72 13.20 1.62
N PHE A 296 7.46 13.40 1.20
CA PHE A 296 6.28 12.77 1.78
C PHE A 296 5.38 12.19 0.68
N ASN A 297 4.72 11.07 0.99
CA ASN A 297 3.67 10.49 0.19
C ASN A 297 2.32 10.67 0.90
N PRO A 298 1.57 11.76 0.66
CA PRO A 298 0.17 11.81 1.01
C PRO A 298 -0.60 10.77 0.19
N GLU A 299 -1.49 10.04 0.88
CA GLU A 299 -2.22 8.90 0.33
C GLU A 299 -3.69 8.98 0.68
N VAL A 300 -4.55 8.52 -0.23
CA VAL A 300 -5.96 8.19 0.04
C VAL A 300 -6.23 6.80 -0.52
N GLU A 301 -6.94 5.97 0.25
CA GLU A 301 -7.17 4.58 -0.11
C GLU A 301 -8.65 4.19 -0.04
N ILE A 302 -9.01 3.16 -0.81
CA ILE A 302 -10.27 2.43 -0.75
C ILE A 302 -9.92 0.98 -0.40
N PHE A 303 -10.18 0.53 0.82
CA PHE A 303 -9.73 -0.78 1.33
C PHE A 303 -10.17 -1.97 0.48
N ARG A 304 -11.41 -2.00 0.02
CA ARG A 304 -11.92 -3.00 -0.93
C ARG A 304 -11.97 -2.39 -2.33
N GLY A 305 -10.78 -2.08 -2.87
CA GLY A 305 -10.60 -1.46 -4.17
C GLY A 305 -10.88 -2.44 -5.33
N TYR A 306 -9.86 -2.74 -6.12
CA TYR A 306 -10.03 -3.66 -7.27
C TYR A 306 -10.22 -5.12 -6.87
N TRP A 307 -10.19 -5.47 -5.57
CA TRP A 307 -10.76 -6.71 -5.04
C TRP A 307 -12.22 -6.91 -5.52
N MET A 308 -12.95 -5.84 -5.79
CA MET A 308 -14.32 -5.91 -6.31
C MET A 308 -14.43 -6.59 -7.68
N ILE A 309 -13.35 -6.64 -8.47
CA ILE A 309 -13.31 -7.44 -9.70
C ILE A 309 -13.42 -8.95 -9.34
N THR A 310 -12.64 -9.39 -8.35
CA THR A 310 -12.72 -10.78 -7.86
C THR A 310 -14.10 -11.09 -7.27
N TRP A 311 -14.65 -10.17 -6.47
CA TRP A 311 -16.01 -10.30 -5.96
C TRP A 311 -17.03 -10.40 -7.10
N PHE A 312 -16.95 -9.52 -8.11
CA PHE A 312 -17.84 -9.58 -9.27
C PHE A 312 -17.71 -10.90 -10.04
N LYS A 313 -16.49 -11.39 -10.26
CA LYS A 313 -16.25 -12.71 -10.91
C LYS A 313 -16.99 -13.83 -10.21
N HIS A 314 -16.91 -13.88 -8.88
CA HIS A 314 -17.52 -14.93 -8.09
C HIS A 314 -19.05 -14.81 -7.96
N GLN A 315 -19.61 -13.59 -8.05
CA GLN A 315 -21.03 -13.38 -7.83
C GLN A 315 -21.85 -13.30 -9.13
N PHE A 316 -21.28 -12.79 -10.22
CA PHE A 316 -22.04 -12.39 -11.41
C PHE A 316 -21.44 -12.84 -12.75
N ALA A 317 -20.17 -13.25 -12.80
CA ALA A 317 -19.46 -13.51 -14.06
C ALA A 317 -19.12 -15.00 -14.28
N TYR A 318 -20.00 -15.89 -13.85
CA TYR A 318 -19.76 -17.34 -13.98
C TYR A 318 -19.65 -17.78 -15.46
N GLU A 319 -20.44 -17.18 -16.36
CA GLU A 319 -20.40 -17.47 -17.79
C GLU A 319 -19.07 -17.01 -18.42
N GLU A 320 -18.63 -15.79 -18.09
CA GLU A 320 -17.38 -15.22 -18.58
C GLU A 320 -16.16 -16.04 -18.11
N VAL A 321 -16.18 -16.50 -16.86
CA VAL A 321 -15.11 -17.37 -16.34
C VAL A 321 -15.06 -18.69 -17.10
N ARG A 322 -16.20 -19.37 -17.29
CA ARG A 322 -16.29 -20.61 -18.08
C ARG A 322 -15.84 -20.44 -19.52
N GLU A 323 -16.27 -19.35 -20.16
CA GLU A 323 -15.90 -19.07 -21.55
C GLU A 323 -14.40 -18.77 -21.67
N ALA A 324 -13.82 -18.03 -20.72
CA ALA A 324 -12.37 -17.79 -20.65
C ALA A 324 -11.59 -19.12 -20.53
N GLU A 325 -12.03 -20.02 -19.64
CA GLU A 325 -11.45 -21.36 -19.49
C GLU A 325 -11.52 -22.14 -20.80
N ALA A 326 -12.68 -22.13 -21.47
CA ALA A 326 -12.86 -22.83 -22.75
C ALA A 326 -11.98 -22.27 -23.88
N ARG A 327 -11.69 -20.97 -23.86
CA ARG A 327 -10.81 -20.28 -24.82
C ARG A 327 -9.33 -20.31 -24.41
N GLY A 328 -8.98 -20.79 -23.22
CA GLY A 328 -7.60 -20.78 -22.70
C GLY A 328 -7.05 -19.37 -22.46
N ILE A 329 -7.90 -18.39 -22.13
CA ILE A 329 -7.54 -17.00 -21.83
C ILE A 329 -7.86 -16.65 -20.37
N VAL A 330 -7.30 -15.53 -19.90
CA VAL A 330 -7.60 -15.06 -18.54
C VAL A 330 -9.02 -14.49 -18.45
N PRO A 331 -9.77 -14.74 -17.36
CA PRO A 331 -11.14 -14.25 -17.19
C PRO A 331 -11.28 -12.73 -17.34
N GLU A 332 -10.26 -11.97 -16.98
CA GLU A 332 -10.21 -10.52 -17.09
C GLU A 332 -10.39 -10.03 -18.54
N ALA A 333 -9.93 -10.79 -19.54
CA ALA A 333 -10.13 -10.45 -20.95
C ALA A 333 -11.63 -10.48 -21.34
N MET A 334 -12.40 -11.42 -20.77
CA MET A 334 -13.86 -11.48 -20.96
C MET A 334 -14.57 -10.34 -20.23
N LEU A 335 -14.07 -9.95 -19.06
CA LEU A 335 -14.62 -8.79 -18.33
C LEU A 335 -14.39 -7.48 -19.09
N ASP A 336 -13.29 -7.33 -19.81
CA ASP A 336 -13.05 -6.20 -20.70
C ASP A 336 -14.09 -6.12 -21.84
N GLU A 337 -14.58 -7.26 -22.33
CA GLU A 337 -15.67 -7.29 -23.31
C GLU A 337 -16.98 -6.76 -22.73
N LEU A 338 -17.27 -7.04 -21.44
CA LEU A 338 -18.43 -6.44 -20.77
C LEU A 338 -18.32 -4.91 -20.72
N LEU A 339 -17.13 -4.36 -20.44
CA LEU A 339 -16.90 -2.90 -20.45
C LEU A 339 -17.08 -2.30 -21.85
N ARG A 340 -16.66 -2.99 -22.92
CA ARG A 340 -16.82 -2.51 -24.31
C ARG A 340 -18.28 -2.48 -24.75
N ARG A 341 -19.12 -3.40 -24.27
CA ARG A 341 -20.53 -3.50 -24.62
C ARG A 341 -21.40 -2.45 -23.96
N THR A 342 -20.95 -1.82 -22.88
CA THR A 342 -21.71 -0.86 -22.10
C THR A 342 -21.27 0.58 -22.38
N PRO A 343 -22.18 1.56 -22.48
CA PRO A 343 -21.81 2.94 -22.70
C PRO A 343 -21.21 3.58 -21.44
N ALA A 344 -20.46 4.66 -21.62
CA ALA A 344 -19.97 5.49 -20.52
C ALA A 344 -21.12 5.95 -19.62
N GLY A 345 -20.94 5.86 -18.31
CA GLY A 345 -21.96 6.18 -17.31
C GLY A 345 -23.05 5.13 -17.17
N GLY A 346 -22.94 3.95 -17.85
CA GLY A 346 -23.79 2.77 -17.64
C GLY A 346 -25.28 3.06 -17.63
N HIS A 347 -25.80 3.91 -18.52
CA HIS A 347 -27.19 4.38 -18.52
C HIS A 347 -27.68 4.97 -17.18
N GLY A 348 -26.74 5.56 -16.38
CA GLY A 348 -27.06 6.21 -15.10
C GLY A 348 -26.92 5.32 -13.88
N LEU A 349 -26.36 4.12 -14.02
CA LEU A 349 -26.04 3.27 -12.88
C LEU A 349 -24.79 3.79 -12.19
N VAL A 350 -24.91 4.26 -10.95
CA VAL A 350 -23.81 4.86 -10.19
C VAL A 350 -23.56 4.08 -8.91
N MET A 351 -22.29 3.75 -8.66
CA MET A 351 -21.89 2.96 -7.50
C MET A 351 -21.00 3.75 -6.53
N GLN A 352 -21.27 3.55 -5.23
CA GLN A 352 -20.43 3.99 -4.11
C GLN A 352 -19.59 2.81 -3.60
N PRO A 353 -18.23 2.83 -3.73
CA PRO A 353 -17.41 1.63 -3.56
C PRO A 353 -16.95 1.39 -2.10
N TYR A 354 -17.78 1.66 -1.11
CA TYR A 354 -17.39 1.57 0.31
C TYR A 354 -17.87 0.27 0.95
N TRP A 355 -17.37 -0.88 0.45
CA TRP A 355 -17.61 -2.22 1.04
C TRP A 355 -17.02 -2.37 2.45
N THR A 356 -15.99 -1.59 2.77
CA THR A 356 -15.45 -1.43 4.11
C THR A 356 -15.64 0.01 4.53
N PRO A 357 -16.09 0.29 5.76
CA PRO A 357 -16.16 1.65 6.29
C PRO A 357 -14.82 2.37 6.18
N MET A 358 -14.88 3.66 5.94
CA MET A 358 -13.71 4.53 5.92
C MET A 358 -13.65 5.35 7.21
N PHE A 359 -12.44 5.80 7.58
CA PHE A 359 -12.20 6.57 8.79
C PHE A 359 -13.16 7.76 9.00
N LYS A 360 -13.48 8.50 7.93
CA LYS A 360 -14.43 9.63 7.98
C LYS A 360 -15.88 9.24 7.67
N MET A 361 -16.12 8.01 7.34
CA MET A 361 -17.42 7.46 6.96
C MET A 361 -17.63 6.11 7.65
N PRO A 362 -17.71 6.09 9.01
CA PRO A 362 -17.71 4.85 9.79
C PRO A 362 -18.97 3.99 9.59
N SER A 363 -20.05 4.58 9.09
CA SER A 363 -21.30 3.88 8.74
C SER A 363 -21.40 3.53 7.25
N ALA A 364 -20.42 3.93 6.42
CA ALA A 364 -20.50 3.74 4.97
C ALA A 364 -20.65 2.27 4.59
N LYS A 365 -21.48 2.03 3.59
CA LYS A 365 -21.69 0.74 2.94
C LYS A 365 -21.58 0.90 1.43
N GLY A 366 -21.33 -0.19 0.71
CA GLY A 366 -21.47 -0.21 -0.74
C GLY A 366 -22.92 0.05 -1.14
N ALA A 367 -23.13 0.86 -2.16
CA ALA A 367 -24.45 1.14 -2.70
C ALA A 367 -24.38 1.33 -4.22
N ILE A 368 -25.42 0.85 -4.92
CA ILE A 368 -25.61 1.07 -6.36
C ILE A 368 -27.02 1.69 -6.51
N ILE A 369 -27.09 2.80 -7.23
CA ILE A 369 -28.37 3.48 -7.50
C ILE A 369 -28.56 3.65 -9.00
N GLY A 370 -29.82 3.78 -9.45
CA GLY A 370 -30.15 4.11 -10.86
C GLY A 370 -30.58 2.91 -11.70
N PHE A 371 -30.90 1.74 -11.11
CA PHE A 371 -31.39 0.59 -11.85
C PHE A 371 -32.67 0.89 -12.63
N GLY A 372 -32.75 0.42 -13.85
CA GLY A 372 -33.88 0.35 -14.74
C GLY A 372 -33.85 -0.96 -15.53
N ASP A 373 -34.81 -1.16 -16.42
CA ASP A 373 -35.00 -2.39 -17.20
C ASP A 373 -33.90 -2.71 -18.22
N VAL A 374 -33.08 -1.71 -18.56
CA VAL A 374 -31.95 -1.86 -19.50
C VAL A 374 -30.67 -2.39 -18.85
N HIS A 375 -30.62 -2.46 -17.52
CA HIS A 375 -29.39 -2.80 -16.80
C HIS A 375 -29.22 -4.30 -16.62
N ASP A 376 -28.09 -4.81 -17.05
CA ASP A 376 -27.62 -6.18 -16.87
C ASP A 376 -26.32 -6.22 -16.03
N ARG A 377 -25.74 -7.43 -15.87
CA ARG A 377 -24.48 -7.62 -15.14
C ARG A 377 -23.31 -6.81 -15.71
N ALA A 378 -23.29 -6.55 -17.04
CA ALA A 378 -22.23 -5.75 -17.65
C ALA A 378 -22.29 -4.28 -17.16
N HIS A 379 -23.48 -3.73 -16.98
CA HIS A 379 -23.68 -2.39 -16.42
C HIS A 379 -23.25 -2.34 -14.95
N VAL A 380 -23.51 -3.41 -14.17
CA VAL A 380 -23.02 -3.52 -12.79
C VAL A 380 -21.49 -3.51 -12.75
N TYR A 381 -20.83 -4.28 -13.63
CA TYR A 381 -19.37 -4.29 -13.71
C TYR A 381 -18.80 -2.94 -14.07
N ARG A 382 -19.39 -2.25 -15.06
CA ARG A 382 -19.01 -0.89 -15.42
C ARG A 382 -19.18 0.08 -14.24
N ALA A 383 -20.31 0.03 -13.54
CA ALA A 383 -20.56 0.87 -12.37
C ALA A 383 -19.53 0.64 -11.25
N ILE A 384 -19.04 -0.61 -11.08
CA ILE A 384 -17.93 -0.92 -10.16
C ILE A 384 -16.67 -0.17 -10.56
N ILE A 385 -16.25 -0.28 -11.81
CA ILE A 385 -15.02 0.37 -12.30
C ILE A 385 -15.13 1.90 -12.23
N GLU A 386 -16.24 2.46 -12.68
CA GLU A 386 -16.50 3.90 -12.62
C GLU A 386 -16.59 4.41 -11.18
N GLY A 387 -17.23 3.66 -10.28
CA GLY A 387 -17.35 3.99 -8.85
C GLY A 387 -16.00 4.00 -8.14
N LEU A 388 -15.12 3.03 -8.44
CA LEU A 388 -13.74 3.02 -7.93
C LEU A 388 -12.96 4.24 -8.43
N ALA A 389 -13.08 4.57 -9.71
CA ALA A 389 -12.45 5.77 -10.28
C ALA A 389 -12.97 7.07 -9.65
N TYR A 390 -14.28 7.17 -9.36
CA TYR A 390 -14.85 8.32 -8.64
C TYR A 390 -14.32 8.44 -7.21
N GLY A 391 -14.21 7.33 -6.49
CA GLY A 391 -13.65 7.32 -5.13
C GLY A 391 -12.19 7.77 -5.10
N LEU A 392 -11.38 7.31 -6.05
CA LEU A 392 -9.99 7.76 -6.21
C LEU A 392 -9.92 9.23 -6.63
N LYS A 393 -10.85 9.71 -7.49
CA LYS A 393 -10.95 11.14 -7.86
C LYS A 393 -11.29 12.02 -6.64
N ASP A 394 -12.13 11.55 -5.72
CA ASP A 394 -12.36 12.25 -4.43
C ASP A 394 -11.07 12.38 -3.61
N GLY A 395 -10.28 11.30 -3.56
CA GLY A 395 -8.96 11.30 -2.94
C GLY A 395 -8.01 12.32 -3.59
N LEU A 396 -7.94 12.35 -4.92
CA LEU A 396 -7.16 13.36 -5.66
C LEU A 396 -7.58 14.78 -5.30
N ARG A 397 -8.88 15.06 -5.31
CA ARG A 397 -9.39 16.40 -4.99
C ARG A 397 -9.08 16.80 -3.54
N ALA A 398 -9.05 15.85 -2.61
CA ALA A 398 -8.61 16.10 -1.24
C ALA A 398 -7.13 16.46 -1.17
N MET A 399 -6.27 15.71 -1.87
CA MET A 399 -4.82 15.97 -1.95
C MET A 399 -4.52 17.32 -2.63
N GLU A 400 -5.18 17.64 -3.74
CA GLU A 400 -5.00 18.93 -4.44
C GLU A 400 -5.34 20.13 -3.55
N ARG A 401 -6.46 20.03 -2.78
CA ARG A 401 -6.86 21.10 -1.85
C ARG A 401 -5.87 21.26 -0.70
N ALA A 402 -5.49 20.15 -0.06
CA ALA A 402 -4.59 20.18 1.10
C ALA A 402 -3.16 20.54 0.70
N GLY A 403 -2.68 19.98 -0.40
CA GLY A 403 -1.33 20.21 -0.94
C GLY A 403 -1.17 21.52 -1.68
N ARG A 404 -2.28 22.20 -2.06
CA ARG A 404 -2.28 23.42 -2.90
C ARG A 404 -1.50 23.24 -4.19
N SER A 405 -1.62 22.08 -4.78
CA SER A 405 -0.99 21.72 -6.05
C SER A 405 -2.00 21.02 -6.93
N LYS A 406 -1.91 21.19 -8.24
CA LYS A 406 -2.80 20.54 -9.20
C LYS A 406 -2.06 19.43 -9.90
N VAL A 407 -2.69 18.25 -9.93
CA VAL A 407 -2.20 17.10 -10.70
C VAL A 407 -2.60 17.25 -12.17
N THR A 408 -1.65 17.01 -13.05
CA THR A 408 -1.81 17.13 -14.50
C THR A 408 -1.64 15.80 -15.22
N GLU A 409 -1.13 14.78 -14.54
CA GLU A 409 -0.84 13.48 -15.12
C GLU A 409 -1.00 12.36 -14.06
N LEU A 410 -1.52 11.22 -14.50
CA LEU A 410 -1.70 10.03 -13.67
C LEU A 410 -0.78 8.90 -14.11
N ALA A 411 -0.23 8.16 -13.18
CA ALA A 411 0.47 6.92 -13.41
C ALA A 411 -0.30 5.76 -12.79
N VAL A 412 -0.31 4.58 -13.41
CA VAL A 412 -1.07 3.43 -12.90
C VAL A 412 -0.23 2.18 -12.84
N SER A 413 -0.44 1.39 -11.77
CA SER A 413 0.14 0.06 -11.55
C SER A 413 -0.90 -0.88 -10.93
N GLY A 414 -0.46 -2.09 -10.61
CA GLY A 414 -1.29 -3.15 -10.02
C GLY A 414 -1.99 -4.02 -11.06
N GLY A 415 -2.61 -5.11 -10.59
CA GLY A 415 -3.15 -6.15 -11.47
C GLY A 415 -4.20 -5.64 -12.46
N ALA A 416 -5.16 -4.83 -12.00
CA ALA A 416 -6.22 -4.33 -12.86
C ALA A 416 -5.76 -3.26 -13.87
N SER A 417 -4.56 -2.69 -13.71
CA SER A 417 -3.98 -1.79 -14.72
C SER A 417 -3.61 -2.47 -16.03
N GLN A 418 -3.61 -3.81 -16.06
CA GLN A 418 -3.41 -4.57 -17.30
C GLN A 418 -4.58 -4.43 -18.28
N SER A 419 -5.79 -4.14 -17.78
CA SER A 419 -6.94 -3.83 -18.61
C SER A 419 -6.84 -2.42 -19.21
N ASP A 420 -6.80 -2.35 -20.53
CA ASP A 420 -6.83 -1.07 -21.26
C ASP A 420 -8.16 -0.34 -21.06
N GLU A 421 -9.27 -1.09 -20.93
CA GLU A 421 -10.60 -0.50 -20.74
C GLU A 421 -10.70 0.19 -19.38
N ILE A 422 -10.20 -0.45 -18.31
CA ILE A 422 -10.15 0.16 -16.98
C ILE A 422 -9.28 1.43 -17.00
N CYS A 423 -8.13 1.37 -17.69
CA CYS A 423 -7.25 2.53 -17.83
C CYS A 423 -7.93 3.68 -18.61
N ARG A 424 -8.65 3.39 -19.72
CA ARG A 424 -9.41 4.39 -20.48
C ARG A 424 -10.51 5.02 -19.64
N ILE A 425 -11.34 4.21 -19.00
CA ILE A 425 -12.42 4.69 -18.10
C ILE A 425 -11.82 5.61 -17.03
N THR A 426 -10.71 5.21 -16.43
CA THR A 426 -10.06 6.02 -15.40
C THR A 426 -9.57 7.36 -15.96
N ALA A 427 -8.89 7.37 -17.13
CA ALA A 427 -8.46 8.60 -17.76
C ALA A 427 -9.64 9.55 -18.06
N ASP A 428 -10.75 9.01 -18.56
CA ASP A 428 -11.98 9.76 -18.85
C ASP A 428 -12.62 10.32 -17.57
N VAL A 429 -12.75 9.49 -16.50
CA VAL A 429 -13.32 9.92 -15.20
C VAL A 429 -12.50 11.04 -14.58
N PHE A 430 -11.17 10.96 -14.62
CA PHE A 430 -10.30 12.00 -14.07
C PHE A 430 -10.17 13.21 -14.98
N ASN A 431 -10.44 13.08 -16.27
CA ASN A 431 -10.12 14.03 -17.32
C ASN A 431 -8.64 14.42 -17.31
N LEU A 432 -7.77 13.41 -17.18
CA LEU A 432 -6.32 13.55 -17.15
C LEU A 432 -5.67 12.43 -17.96
N PRO A 433 -4.54 12.70 -18.63
CA PRO A 433 -3.75 11.62 -19.23
C PRO A 433 -3.27 10.66 -18.15
N LEU A 434 -3.42 9.36 -18.42
CA LEU A 434 -3.00 8.27 -17.56
C LEU A 434 -1.98 7.43 -18.31
N PHE A 435 -0.84 7.15 -17.69
CA PHE A 435 0.15 6.27 -18.29
C PHE A 435 0.38 5.01 -17.42
N ARG A 436 0.67 3.93 -18.13
CA ARG A 436 1.10 2.66 -17.55
C ARG A 436 2.61 2.52 -17.72
N GLY A 437 3.30 2.04 -16.68
CA GLY A 437 4.73 1.76 -16.74
C GLY A 437 5.05 0.52 -17.58
N ALA A 438 6.30 0.43 -18.06
CA ALA A 438 6.78 -0.70 -18.86
C ALA A 438 7.00 -1.99 -18.03
N THR A 439 6.87 -1.92 -16.71
CA THR A 439 6.93 -3.07 -15.82
C THR A 439 5.80 -3.04 -14.80
N TYR A 440 5.34 -4.23 -14.41
CA TYR A 440 4.39 -4.39 -13.29
C TYR A 440 5.09 -4.53 -11.93
N GLU A 441 6.42 -4.70 -11.93
CA GLU A 441 7.25 -4.80 -10.73
C GLU A 441 7.67 -3.40 -10.24
N THR A 442 6.70 -2.50 -10.12
CA THR A 442 6.93 -1.08 -9.84
C THR A 442 7.50 -0.83 -8.44
N SER A 443 7.08 -1.61 -7.42
CA SER A 443 7.65 -1.52 -6.07
C SER A 443 9.14 -1.92 -6.06
N GLY A 444 9.47 -3.03 -6.73
CA GLY A 444 10.86 -3.47 -6.88
C GLY A 444 11.71 -2.48 -7.67
N LEU A 445 11.17 -1.92 -8.77
CA LEU A 445 11.86 -0.89 -9.55
C LEU A 445 12.11 0.36 -8.71
N GLY A 446 11.14 0.82 -7.92
CA GLY A 446 11.32 1.96 -7.02
C GLY A 446 12.41 1.73 -5.98
N ALA A 447 12.46 0.54 -5.38
CA ALA A 447 13.55 0.19 -4.46
C ALA A 447 14.92 0.18 -5.18
N ALA A 448 15.00 -0.35 -6.41
CA ALA A 448 16.21 -0.30 -7.21
C ALA A 448 16.65 1.13 -7.55
N MET A 449 15.72 2.05 -7.81
CA MET A 449 16.02 3.47 -8.03
C MET A 449 16.66 4.12 -6.80
N VAL A 450 16.18 3.78 -5.60
CA VAL A 450 16.76 4.26 -4.34
C VAL A 450 18.17 3.69 -4.16
N VAL A 451 18.37 2.39 -4.46
CA VAL A 451 19.71 1.76 -4.43
C VAL A 451 20.65 2.45 -5.40
N ALA A 452 20.22 2.71 -6.64
CA ALA A 452 21.03 3.38 -7.65
C ALA A 452 21.50 4.78 -7.19
N ALA A 453 20.63 5.53 -6.52
CA ALA A 453 21.02 6.81 -5.93
C ALA A 453 21.97 6.65 -4.74
N GLY A 454 21.73 5.67 -3.85
CA GLY A 454 22.56 5.40 -2.68
C GLY A 454 23.98 4.91 -3.04
N LEU A 455 24.14 4.28 -4.20
CA LEU A 455 25.44 3.89 -4.76
C LEU A 455 26.13 5.00 -5.55
N GLY A 456 25.46 6.14 -5.79
CA GLY A 456 25.99 7.21 -6.62
C GLY A 456 25.95 6.94 -8.12
N ILE A 457 25.26 5.88 -8.59
CA ILE A 457 25.02 5.61 -10.01
C ILE A 457 24.20 6.74 -10.63
N HIS A 458 23.25 7.26 -9.86
CA HIS A 458 22.51 8.48 -10.16
C HIS A 458 22.70 9.52 -9.04
N PRO A 459 22.73 10.83 -9.36
CA PRO A 459 23.04 11.87 -8.36
C PRO A 459 21.95 12.07 -7.30
N SER A 460 20.75 11.57 -7.52
CA SER A 460 19.63 11.58 -6.55
C SER A 460 18.58 10.55 -6.93
N VAL A 461 17.64 10.26 -6.01
CA VAL A 461 16.51 9.38 -6.28
C VAL A 461 15.64 9.93 -7.42
N GLU A 462 15.40 11.25 -7.46
CA GLU A 462 14.63 11.87 -8.56
C GLU A 462 15.35 11.72 -9.91
N ALA A 463 16.68 11.76 -9.93
CA ALA A 463 17.46 11.53 -11.15
C ALA A 463 17.36 10.06 -11.58
N ALA A 464 17.46 9.12 -10.63
CA ALA A 464 17.28 7.69 -10.89
C ALA A 464 15.87 7.42 -11.45
N VAL A 465 14.83 8.02 -10.85
CA VAL A 465 13.45 7.87 -11.33
C VAL A 465 13.31 8.37 -12.77
N ARG A 466 13.85 9.54 -13.09
CA ARG A 466 13.81 10.07 -14.47
C ARG A 466 14.53 9.19 -15.49
N ALA A 467 15.60 8.51 -15.08
CA ALA A 467 16.39 7.64 -15.96
C ALA A 467 15.77 6.25 -16.12
N MET A 468 15.20 5.70 -15.04
CA MET A 468 14.80 4.29 -14.94
C MET A 468 13.29 4.07 -15.14
N ALA A 469 12.41 5.06 -14.83
CA ALA A 469 10.98 4.92 -15.04
C ALA A 469 10.63 5.04 -16.53
N ARG A 470 10.07 3.97 -17.09
CA ARG A 470 9.68 3.91 -18.50
C ARG A 470 8.18 3.81 -18.64
N ARG A 471 7.63 4.49 -19.65
CA ARG A 471 6.22 4.41 -20.02
C ARG A 471 6.03 3.35 -21.11
N ASP A 472 5.03 2.49 -20.94
CA ASP A 472 4.56 1.56 -21.96
C ASP A 472 3.47 2.20 -22.82
N ARG A 473 2.44 2.72 -22.15
CA ARG A 473 1.24 3.22 -22.82
C ARG A 473 0.66 4.45 -22.12
N VAL A 474 0.12 5.35 -22.92
CA VAL A 474 -0.61 6.54 -22.45
C VAL A 474 -2.06 6.46 -22.92
N PHE A 475 -2.99 6.72 -22.00
CA PHE A 475 -4.43 6.80 -22.25
C PHE A 475 -4.85 8.27 -22.12
N ALA A 476 -5.17 8.89 -23.24
CA ALA A 476 -5.71 10.25 -23.25
C ALA A 476 -7.21 10.20 -22.93
N PRO A 477 -7.74 11.15 -22.14
CA PRO A 477 -9.18 11.25 -21.89
C PRO A 477 -9.92 11.65 -23.15
N ASP A 478 -11.10 11.07 -23.35
CA ASP A 478 -12.05 11.49 -24.38
C ASP A 478 -12.88 12.67 -23.84
N PRO A 479 -12.91 13.84 -24.51
CA PRO A 479 -13.57 15.03 -23.97
C PRO A 479 -15.07 14.84 -23.71
N ALA A 480 -15.78 14.12 -24.58
CA ALA A 480 -17.23 13.92 -24.44
C ALA A 480 -17.56 12.99 -23.26
N ARG A 481 -16.80 11.90 -23.09
CA ARG A 481 -16.94 11.00 -21.95
C ARG A 481 -16.51 11.67 -20.64
N ALA A 482 -15.44 12.46 -20.67
CA ALA A 482 -14.97 13.19 -19.50
C ALA A 482 -16.02 14.22 -19.01
N GLU A 483 -16.70 14.92 -19.92
CA GLU A 483 -17.81 15.83 -19.55
C GLU A 483 -18.98 15.07 -18.92
N LEU A 484 -19.38 13.93 -19.48
CA LEU A 484 -20.42 13.07 -18.90
C LEU A 484 -20.05 12.62 -17.48
N TYR A 485 -18.82 12.07 -17.32
CA TYR A 485 -18.34 11.61 -16.03
C TYR A 485 -18.22 12.73 -15.00
N ASP A 486 -17.82 13.94 -15.40
CA ASP A 486 -17.77 15.07 -14.49
C ASP A 486 -19.16 15.49 -14.00
N LYS A 487 -20.19 15.43 -14.86
CA LYS A 487 -21.58 15.65 -14.46
C LYS A 487 -22.07 14.59 -13.48
N LEU A 488 -21.84 13.28 -13.75
CA LEU A 488 -22.22 12.18 -12.86
C LEU A 488 -21.48 12.28 -11.52
N TYR A 489 -20.17 12.55 -11.54
CA TYR A 489 -19.37 12.74 -10.34
C TYR A 489 -19.87 13.92 -9.49
N SER A 490 -20.00 15.11 -10.09
CA SER A 490 -20.29 16.35 -9.34
C SER A 490 -21.73 16.44 -8.87
N ARG A 491 -22.69 15.97 -9.67
CA ARG A 491 -24.14 16.14 -9.39
C ARG A 491 -24.77 14.94 -8.71
N VAL A 492 -24.20 13.73 -8.84
CA VAL A 492 -24.75 12.48 -8.29
C VAL A 492 -23.79 11.88 -7.26
N TYR A 493 -22.63 11.36 -7.69
CA TYR A 493 -21.72 10.58 -6.83
C TYR A 493 -21.35 11.31 -5.52
N LYS A 494 -20.93 12.57 -5.62
CA LYS A 494 -20.55 13.37 -4.43
C LYS A 494 -21.67 13.58 -3.42
N LYS A 495 -22.93 13.43 -3.82
CA LYS A 495 -24.07 13.59 -2.94
C LYS A 495 -24.54 12.27 -2.32
N MET A 496 -24.15 11.13 -2.90
CA MET A 496 -24.66 9.81 -2.50
C MET A 496 -24.41 9.53 -1.01
N TYR A 497 -23.18 9.70 -0.54
CA TYR A 497 -22.88 9.42 0.87
C TYR A 497 -23.73 10.27 1.81
N GLY A 498 -23.81 11.56 1.60
CA GLY A 498 -24.64 12.45 2.44
C GLY A 498 -26.12 12.09 2.44
N ALA A 499 -26.65 11.66 1.30
CA ALA A 499 -28.05 11.22 1.18
C ALA A 499 -28.30 9.85 1.83
N LEU A 500 -27.32 8.93 1.78
CA LEU A 500 -27.47 7.56 2.26
C LEU A 500 -26.99 7.35 3.70
N ALA A 501 -26.15 8.25 4.24
CA ALA A 501 -25.56 8.10 5.57
C ALA A 501 -26.60 7.88 6.69
N PRO A 502 -27.74 8.60 6.76
CA PRO A 502 -28.77 8.33 7.76
C PRO A 502 -29.33 6.91 7.66
N LEU A 503 -29.52 6.40 6.43
CA LEU A 503 -29.99 5.03 6.21
C LEU A 503 -28.94 3.99 6.59
N TYR A 504 -27.66 4.26 6.37
CA TYR A 504 -26.57 3.38 6.81
C TYR A 504 -26.49 3.27 8.34
N GLU A 505 -26.75 4.38 9.04
CA GLU A 505 -26.81 4.41 10.51
C GLU A 505 -27.97 3.56 11.02
N GLU A 506 -29.17 3.74 10.45
CA GLU A 506 -30.34 2.92 10.79
C GLU A 506 -30.11 1.43 10.50
N ILE A 507 -29.57 1.09 9.31
CA ILE A 507 -29.22 -0.31 8.98
C ILE A 507 -28.26 -0.88 10.01
N ARG A 508 -27.23 -0.12 10.41
CA ARG A 508 -26.28 -0.56 11.43
C ARG A 508 -26.94 -0.75 12.79
N ASP A 509 -27.82 0.14 13.17
CA ASP A 509 -28.52 0.07 14.47
C ASP A 509 -29.48 -1.12 14.55
N ILE A 510 -30.16 -1.44 13.44
CA ILE A 510 -31.06 -2.59 13.34
C ILE A 510 -30.31 -3.91 13.26
N THR A 511 -29.24 -3.98 12.45
CA THR A 511 -28.57 -5.24 12.11
C THR A 511 -27.30 -5.49 12.90
N ASN A 512 -26.83 -4.51 13.70
CA ASN A 512 -25.51 -4.49 14.35
C ASN A 512 -24.33 -4.78 13.37
N TYR A 513 -24.47 -4.37 12.10
CA TYR A 513 -23.43 -4.59 11.09
C TYR A 513 -23.10 -3.32 10.28
N PRO A 514 -21.82 -2.93 10.20
CA PRO A 514 -20.69 -3.44 11.01
C PRO A 514 -20.88 -3.11 12.50
N GLU A 515 -20.36 -3.96 13.36
CA GLU A 515 -20.42 -3.79 14.81
C GLU A 515 -19.93 -2.40 15.23
N ARG A 516 -20.62 -1.77 16.20
CA ARG A 516 -20.15 -0.51 16.79
C ARG A 516 -18.88 -0.78 17.60
N LEU A 517 -17.81 -0.15 17.18
CA LEU A 517 -16.56 -0.18 17.93
C LEU A 517 -16.75 0.60 19.23
N GLY A 518 -16.61 -0.06 20.40
CA GLY A 518 -16.54 0.62 21.69
C GLY A 518 -17.77 0.58 22.60
N ARG A 519 -18.79 -0.27 22.37
CA ARG A 519 -19.66 -0.71 23.45
C ARG A 519 -19.14 -2.04 23.97
N ALA A 520 -18.23 -1.97 24.95
CA ALA A 520 -18.10 -3.05 25.91
C ALA A 520 -19.32 -2.90 26.85
N ASP A 521 -20.16 -3.94 26.93
CA ASP A 521 -21.15 -4.10 27.96
C ASP A 521 -20.53 -4.04 29.38
#